data_cbad162e6f57d657fc6cb61170c274ac
#
_entry.id   cbad162e6f57d657fc6cb61170c274ac
#
_cell.length_a   1.000
_cell.length_b   1.000
_cell.length_c   1.000
_cell.angle_alpha   90.00
_cell.angle_beta   90.00
_cell.angle_gamma   90.00
#
_symmetry.space_group_name_H-M   'P 1'
#
loop_
_entity.id
_entity.type
_entity.pdbx_description
1 polymer ?
#
loop_
_entity_poly.entity_id
_entity_poly.type
_entity_poly.pdbx_seq_one_letter_code
_entity_poly.pdbx_strand_id
1 'polypeptide(L)'
;MQSVFALATPPAKSAICIFRVSGEGCHAQLAKIINNKHFEIGRFHVREFFSKSGLVDKAGLVVFKGPNSYTGEDSFEVYAHGSLGIMSSFVDLFKSVGFDEAVGGEFTKRAFLNNKISLNEAESLVDLIDSVDEQGVLLSTRSLLVGCLKRS
;
A
#
# COMPACT_ATOMS: atom_id res chain seq x y z
N MET A 1 7.79 -6.32 10.07
CA MET A 1 6.71 -5.35 10.36
C MET A 1 5.39 -5.85 9.82
N GLN A 2 4.32 -5.56 10.55
CA GLN A 2 2.95 -5.87 10.13
C GLN A 2 2.69 -5.35 8.71
N SER A 3 2.04 -6.15 7.89
CA SER A 3 1.66 -5.74 6.54
C SER A 3 0.55 -4.68 6.62
N VAL A 4 0.72 -3.63 5.85
CA VAL A 4 -0.22 -2.51 5.77
C VAL A 4 -0.60 -2.25 4.32
N PHE A 5 -1.77 -1.68 4.14
CA PHE A 5 -2.26 -1.28 2.81
C PHE A 5 -2.78 0.14 2.84
N ALA A 6 -2.75 0.77 1.68
CA ALA A 6 -3.36 2.08 1.50
C ALA A 6 -3.87 2.23 0.07
N LEU A 7 -4.93 3.02 -0.07
CA LEU A 7 -5.35 3.52 -1.37
C LEU A 7 -4.39 4.64 -1.77
N ALA A 8 -3.64 4.43 -2.84
CA ALA A 8 -2.61 5.37 -3.29
C ALA A 8 -3.16 6.46 -4.22
N THR A 9 -4.37 6.29 -4.71
CA THR A 9 -5.09 7.27 -5.54
C THR A 9 -6.17 7.95 -4.71
N PRO A 10 -6.74 9.09 -5.16
CA PRO A 10 -7.80 9.76 -4.39
C PRO A 10 -9.02 8.87 -4.14
N PRO A 11 -9.69 8.97 -2.99
CA PRO A 11 -10.86 8.16 -2.64
C PRO A 11 -12.13 8.69 -3.33
N ALA A 12 -12.08 8.78 -4.65
CA ALA A 12 -13.15 9.28 -5.48
C ALA A 12 -13.24 8.42 -6.74
N LYS A 13 -14.43 8.40 -7.35
CA LYS A 13 -14.65 7.66 -8.59
C LYS A 13 -13.63 8.09 -9.65
N SER A 14 -12.97 7.11 -10.26
CA SER A 14 -11.95 7.30 -11.29
C SER A 14 -11.93 6.10 -12.23
N ALA A 15 -11.14 6.17 -13.29
CA ALA A 15 -10.99 5.02 -14.20
C ALA A 15 -10.28 3.86 -13.51
N ILE A 16 -9.22 4.18 -12.77
CA ILE A 16 -8.39 3.19 -12.06
C ILE A 16 -8.09 3.71 -10.68
N CYS A 17 -8.19 2.84 -9.67
CA CYS A 17 -7.64 3.10 -8.35
C CYS A 17 -6.46 2.15 -8.08
N ILE A 18 -5.51 2.62 -7.30
CA ILE A 18 -4.29 1.88 -6.99
C ILE A 18 -4.23 1.65 -5.49
N PHE A 19 -4.11 0.38 -5.10
CA PHE A 19 -3.80 0.00 -3.72
C PHE A 19 -2.35 -0.43 -3.63
N ARG A 20 -1.70 -0.02 -2.56
CA ARG A 20 -0.33 -0.43 -2.25
C ARG A 20 -0.31 -1.20 -0.95
N VAL A 21 0.37 -2.34 -0.95
CA VAL A 21 0.52 -3.21 0.23
C VAL A 21 2.00 -3.44 0.47
N SER A 22 2.43 -3.36 1.72
CA SER A 22 3.82 -3.61 2.07
C SER A 22 3.91 -4.29 3.43
N GLY A 23 4.79 -5.26 3.54
CA GLY A 23 5.08 -5.93 4.79
C GLY A 23 5.54 -7.37 4.60
N GLU A 24 6.19 -7.89 5.61
CA GLU A 24 6.66 -9.28 5.62
C GLU A 24 5.47 -10.23 5.57
N GLY A 25 5.54 -11.21 4.68
CA GLY A 25 4.48 -12.22 4.51
C GLY A 25 3.30 -11.77 3.64
N CYS A 26 3.32 -10.56 3.08
CA CYS A 26 2.19 -10.09 2.27
C CYS A 26 1.99 -10.92 1.00
N HIS A 27 3.03 -11.50 0.43
CA HIS A 27 2.91 -12.35 -0.76
C HIS A 27 2.13 -13.64 -0.46
N ALA A 28 2.34 -14.23 0.71
CA ALA A 28 1.60 -15.42 1.11
C ALA A 28 0.09 -15.12 1.29
N GLN A 29 -0.23 -13.95 1.83
CA GLN A 29 -1.61 -13.53 1.99
C GLN A 29 -2.25 -13.20 0.63
N LEU A 30 -1.49 -12.55 -0.26
CA LEU A 30 -1.94 -12.27 -1.63
C LEU A 30 -2.35 -13.55 -2.35
N ALA A 31 -1.55 -14.61 -2.22
CA ALA A 31 -1.83 -15.89 -2.87
C ALA A 31 -3.17 -16.50 -2.45
N LYS A 32 -3.72 -16.12 -1.30
CA LYS A 32 -5.00 -16.63 -0.81
C LYS A 32 -6.21 -15.97 -1.47
N ILE A 33 -6.02 -14.84 -2.13
CA ILE A 33 -7.13 -14.01 -2.65
C ILE A 33 -7.13 -13.84 -4.17
N ILE A 34 -6.21 -14.51 -4.88
CA ILE A 34 -6.13 -14.44 -6.35
C ILE A 34 -6.30 -15.81 -6.97
N ASN A 35 -6.76 -15.83 -8.24
CA ASN A 35 -7.05 -17.05 -8.98
C ASN A 35 -5.80 -17.82 -9.44
N ASN A 36 -4.75 -17.12 -9.82
CA ASN A 36 -3.49 -17.72 -10.24
C ASN A 36 -2.38 -17.24 -9.30
N LYS A 37 -1.87 -18.16 -8.49
CA LYS A 37 -0.91 -17.89 -7.42
C LYS A 37 0.53 -17.77 -7.92
N HIS A 38 0.74 -17.95 -9.23
CA HIS A 38 2.05 -17.85 -9.84
C HIS A 38 2.23 -16.45 -10.41
N PHE A 39 3.26 -15.73 -10.00
CA PHE A 39 3.56 -14.39 -10.48
C PHE A 39 5.09 -14.18 -10.57
N GLU A 40 5.49 -13.36 -11.53
CA GLU A 40 6.89 -12.95 -11.68
C GLU A 40 7.10 -11.59 -11.02
N ILE A 41 8.20 -11.45 -10.29
CA ILE A 41 8.54 -10.22 -9.59
C ILE A 41 8.77 -9.08 -10.59
N GLY A 42 8.18 -7.93 -10.31
CA GLY A 42 8.36 -6.70 -11.11
C GLY A 42 7.60 -6.67 -12.42
N ARG A 43 6.81 -7.70 -12.73
CA ARG A 43 6.05 -7.78 -13.98
C ARG A 43 4.58 -7.49 -13.72
N PHE A 44 3.94 -6.79 -14.65
CA PHE A 44 2.50 -6.54 -14.61
C PHE A 44 1.74 -7.81 -14.98
N HIS A 45 0.82 -8.21 -14.11
CA HIS A 45 -0.09 -9.32 -14.32
C HIS A 45 -1.53 -8.85 -14.22
N VAL A 46 -2.46 -9.60 -14.80
CA VAL A 46 -3.89 -9.42 -14.58
C VAL A 46 -4.38 -10.62 -13.78
N ARG A 47 -5.08 -10.37 -12.67
CA ARG A 47 -5.58 -11.42 -11.78
C ARG A 47 -7.00 -11.12 -11.34
N GLU A 48 -7.74 -12.19 -11.10
CA GLU A 48 -9.05 -12.08 -10.46
C GLU A 48 -8.86 -12.17 -8.95
N PHE A 49 -9.44 -11.20 -8.25
CA PHE A 49 -9.37 -11.12 -6.79
C PHE A 49 -10.69 -11.60 -6.21
N PHE A 50 -10.62 -12.45 -5.20
CA PHE A 50 -11.80 -13.09 -4.60
C PHE A 50 -11.87 -12.83 -3.10
N SER A 51 -13.08 -12.48 -2.64
CA SER A 51 -13.44 -12.53 -1.24
C SER A 51 -14.26 -13.80 -0.98
N LYS A 52 -14.68 -13.99 0.28
CA LYS A 52 -15.60 -15.10 0.62
C LYS A 52 -16.92 -15.01 -0.12
N SER A 53 -17.31 -13.81 -0.54
CA SER A 53 -18.57 -13.56 -1.28
C SER A 53 -18.43 -13.77 -2.80
N GLY A 54 -17.23 -14.02 -3.30
CA GLY A 54 -16.98 -14.23 -4.72
C GLY A 54 -16.01 -13.22 -5.32
N LEU A 55 -16.09 -13.01 -6.63
CA LEU A 55 -15.22 -12.12 -7.37
C LEU A 55 -15.37 -10.67 -6.91
N VAL A 56 -14.27 -10.05 -6.53
CA VAL A 56 -14.21 -8.62 -6.21
C VAL A 56 -13.97 -7.81 -7.48
N ASP A 57 -12.89 -8.13 -8.20
CA ASP A 57 -12.54 -7.44 -9.44
C ASP A 57 -11.48 -8.24 -10.18
N LYS A 58 -11.40 -8.02 -11.48
CA LYS A 58 -10.28 -8.43 -12.32
C LYS A 58 -9.36 -7.23 -12.45
N ALA A 59 -8.20 -7.30 -11.84
CA ALA A 59 -7.34 -6.14 -11.63
C ALA A 59 -5.89 -6.43 -12.03
N GLY A 60 -5.14 -5.35 -12.29
CA GLY A 60 -3.70 -5.44 -12.50
C GLY A 60 -2.98 -5.68 -11.18
N LEU A 61 -1.85 -6.35 -11.26
CA LEU A 61 -1.03 -6.71 -10.11
C LEU A 61 0.44 -6.60 -10.47
N VAL A 62 1.22 -5.92 -9.64
CA VAL A 62 2.68 -5.94 -9.71
C VAL A 62 3.21 -6.31 -8.33
N VAL A 63 4.09 -7.30 -8.26
CA VAL A 63 4.66 -7.81 -7.03
C VAL A 63 6.14 -7.44 -6.96
N PHE A 64 6.55 -6.89 -5.82
CA PHE A 64 7.93 -6.51 -5.57
C PHE A 64 8.49 -7.32 -4.40
N LYS A 65 9.76 -7.73 -4.52
CA LYS A 65 10.43 -8.46 -3.45
C LYS A 65 11.48 -7.57 -2.79
N GLY A 66 11.44 -7.49 -1.47
CA GLY A 66 12.45 -6.77 -0.72
C GLY A 66 13.84 -7.38 -0.91
N PRO A 67 14.89 -6.57 -0.89
CA PRO A 67 14.90 -5.12 -0.67
C PRO A 67 14.57 -4.28 -1.91
N ASN A 68 14.29 -4.88 -3.06
CA ASN A 68 14.05 -4.20 -4.32
C ASN A 68 12.59 -3.70 -4.42
N SER A 69 12.22 -2.84 -3.48
CA SER A 69 10.90 -2.21 -3.40
C SER A 69 11.06 -0.82 -2.80
N TYR A 70 10.00 -0.01 -2.86
CA TYR A 70 10.02 1.33 -2.30
C TYR A 70 10.31 1.32 -0.80
N THR A 71 9.65 0.44 -0.06
CA THR A 71 9.82 0.34 1.40
C THR A 71 11.01 -0.50 1.83
N GLY A 72 11.61 -1.26 0.92
CA GLY A 72 12.61 -2.28 1.25
C GLY A 72 12.00 -3.59 1.73
N GLU A 73 10.68 -3.66 1.86
CA GLU A 73 9.94 -4.87 2.25
C GLU A 73 9.33 -5.55 1.03
N ASP A 74 8.88 -6.80 1.19
CA ASP A 74 7.99 -7.41 0.22
C ASP A 74 6.74 -6.54 0.09
N SER A 75 6.28 -6.34 -1.13
CA SER A 75 5.14 -5.47 -1.39
C SER A 75 4.44 -5.85 -2.69
N PHE A 76 3.26 -5.30 -2.90
CA PHE A 76 2.59 -5.40 -4.19
C PHE A 76 1.66 -4.21 -4.40
N GLU A 77 1.31 -3.97 -5.65
CA GLU A 77 0.35 -2.94 -6.03
C GLU A 77 -0.77 -3.57 -6.84
N VAL A 78 -2.00 -3.12 -6.58
CA VAL A 78 -3.20 -3.56 -7.29
C VAL A 78 -3.79 -2.38 -8.04
N TYR A 79 -4.05 -2.57 -9.32
CA TYR A 79 -4.63 -1.57 -10.22
C TYR A 79 -6.03 -2.02 -10.56
N ALA A 80 -7.01 -1.52 -9.80
CA ALA A 80 -8.40 -1.95 -9.86
C ALA A 80 -9.29 -0.91 -10.55
N HIS A 81 -10.51 -1.30 -10.87
CA HIS A 81 -11.51 -0.34 -11.36
C HIS A 81 -11.84 0.68 -10.28
N GLY A 82 -11.88 1.95 -10.67
CA GLY A 82 -12.00 3.08 -9.74
C GLY A 82 -13.43 3.39 -9.29
N SER A 83 -14.25 2.40 -9.00
CA SER A 83 -15.55 2.62 -8.39
C SER A 83 -15.43 2.61 -6.88
N LEU A 84 -16.31 3.37 -6.19
CA LEU A 84 -16.31 3.42 -4.74
C LEU A 84 -16.63 2.06 -4.12
N GLY A 85 -17.51 1.29 -4.77
CA GLY A 85 -17.85 -0.05 -4.30
C GLY A 85 -16.67 -1.02 -4.37
N ILE A 86 -15.89 -0.98 -5.45
CA ILE A 86 -14.70 -1.81 -5.59
C ILE A 86 -13.63 -1.39 -4.61
N MET A 87 -13.42 -0.08 -4.39
CA MET A 87 -12.49 0.41 -3.36
C MET A 87 -12.85 -0.13 -1.99
N SER A 88 -14.12 -0.05 -1.60
CA SER A 88 -14.61 -0.57 -0.33
C SER A 88 -14.40 -2.09 -0.22
N SER A 89 -14.68 -2.82 -1.29
CA SER A 89 -14.50 -4.27 -1.32
C SER A 89 -13.03 -4.68 -1.15
N PHE A 90 -12.10 -3.95 -1.74
CA PHE A 90 -10.67 -4.22 -1.53
C PHE A 90 -10.22 -3.91 -0.11
N VAL A 91 -10.72 -2.83 0.48
CA VAL A 91 -10.42 -2.52 1.89
C VAL A 91 -10.85 -3.68 2.79
N ASP A 92 -12.07 -4.17 2.61
CA ASP A 92 -12.58 -5.31 3.38
C ASP A 92 -11.76 -6.58 3.11
N LEU A 93 -11.41 -6.82 1.85
CA LEU A 93 -10.61 -7.98 1.45
C LEU A 93 -9.24 -7.98 2.13
N PHE A 94 -8.53 -6.85 2.09
CA PHE A 94 -7.20 -6.73 2.71
C PHE A 94 -7.27 -6.88 4.23
N LYS A 95 -8.28 -6.31 4.86
CA LYS A 95 -8.49 -6.51 6.31
C LYS A 95 -8.78 -7.97 6.63
N SER A 96 -9.51 -8.67 5.76
CA SER A 96 -9.87 -10.08 5.98
C SER A 96 -8.67 -11.01 5.99
N VAL A 97 -7.57 -10.65 5.33
CA VAL A 97 -6.34 -11.44 5.33
C VAL A 97 -5.31 -10.93 6.35
N GLY A 98 -5.69 -9.98 7.18
CA GLY A 98 -4.87 -9.53 8.31
C GLY A 98 -4.03 -8.30 8.05
N PHE A 99 -4.23 -7.60 6.95
CA PHE A 99 -3.54 -6.33 6.71
C PHE A 99 -4.21 -5.20 7.47
N ASP A 100 -3.41 -4.28 8.00
CA ASP A 100 -3.90 -3.06 8.63
C ASP A 100 -3.87 -1.91 7.64
N GLU A 101 -4.76 -0.94 7.83
CA GLU A 101 -4.67 0.30 7.06
C GLU A 101 -3.43 1.09 7.49
N ALA A 102 -2.65 1.52 6.50
CA ALA A 102 -1.48 2.37 6.75
C ALA A 102 -1.95 3.76 7.20
N VAL A 103 -1.21 4.35 8.13
CA VAL A 103 -1.35 5.77 8.45
C VAL A 103 -0.61 6.61 7.41
N GLY A 104 -0.95 7.89 7.27
CA GLY A 104 -0.27 8.77 6.33
C GLY A 104 1.25 8.78 6.59
N GLY A 105 2.04 8.66 5.52
CA GLY A 105 3.50 8.62 5.61
C GLY A 105 4.09 7.27 6.03
N GLU A 106 3.29 6.25 6.25
CA GLU A 106 3.77 4.94 6.72
C GLU A 106 4.77 4.29 5.75
N PHE A 107 4.49 4.34 4.45
CA PHE A 107 5.38 3.73 3.45
C PHE A 107 6.71 4.47 3.38
N THR A 108 6.69 5.79 3.48
CA THR A 108 7.90 6.62 3.52
C THR A 108 8.72 6.34 4.78
N LYS A 109 8.06 6.21 5.92
CA LYS A 109 8.71 5.82 7.18
C LYS A 109 9.43 4.49 7.04
N ARG A 110 8.76 3.48 6.47
CA ARG A 110 9.35 2.15 6.27
C ARG A 110 10.54 2.20 5.31
N ALA A 111 10.43 2.99 4.24
CA ALA A 111 11.54 3.19 3.30
C ALA A 111 12.76 3.80 4.01
N PHE A 112 12.56 4.79 4.87
CA PHE A 112 13.64 5.36 5.66
C PHE A 112 14.25 4.34 6.63
N LEU A 113 13.42 3.62 7.39
CA LEU A 113 13.89 2.63 8.36
C LEU A 113 14.67 1.49 7.71
N ASN A 114 14.38 1.19 6.45
CA ASN A 114 15.08 0.18 5.67
C ASN A 114 16.20 0.77 4.80
N ASN A 115 16.61 2.00 5.07
CA ASN A 115 17.72 2.68 4.39
C ASN A 115 17.52 2.83 2.87
N LYS A 116 16.28 2.94 2.42
CA LYS A 116 15.97 3.13 1.00
C LYS A 116 16.02 4.60 0.59
N ILE A 117 15.77 5.48 1.54
CA ILE A 117 15.80 6.95 1.33
C ILE A 117 16.51 7.62 2.52
N SER A 118 17.02 8.83 2.29
CA SER A 118 17.65 9.65 3.31
C SER A 118 16.60 10.32 4.19
N LEU A 119 17.03 10.84 5.34
CA LEU A 119 16.17 11.64 6.22
C LEU A 119 15.61 12.87 5.50
N ASN A 120 16.45 13.56 4.72
CA ASN A 120 16.03 14.75 3.96
C ASN A 120 14.96 14.40 2.93
N GLU A 121 15.14 13.29 2.22
CA GLU A 121 14.14 12.79 1.25
C GLU A 121 12.83 12.41 1.96
N ALA A 122 12.91 11.75 3.10
CA ALA A 122 11.74 11.38 3.88
C ALA A 122 10.98 12.61 4.37
N GLU A 123 11.67 13.61 4.89
CA GLU A 123 11.06 14.87 5.34
C GLU A 123 10.40 15.62 4.19
N SER A 124 11.04 15.66 3.02
CA SER A 124 10.48 16.30 1.82
C SER A 124 9.19 15.63 1.37
N LEU A 125 9.13 14.29 1.41
CA LEU A 125 7.93 13.55 1.05
C LEU A 125 6.80 13.76 2.06
N VAL A 126 7.11 13.83 3.34
CA VAL A 126 6.12 14.12 4.39
C VAL A 126 5.56 15.53 4.21
N ASP A 127 6.41 16.52 3.92
CA ASP A 127 5.97 17.89 3.64
C ASP A 127 5.04 17.94 2.41
N LEU A 128 5.33 17.17 1.37
CA LEU A 128 4.49 17.08 0.19
C LEU A 128 3.11 16.47 0.53
N ILE A 129 3.08 15.42 1.33
CA ILE A 129 1.83 14.80 1.79
C ILE A 129 0.99 15.81 2.59
N ASP A 130 1.62 16.53 3.51
CA ASP A 130 0.95 17.56 4.32
C ASP A 130 0.38 18.68 3.45
N SER A 131 1.09 19.09 2.38
CA SER A 131 0.64 20.16 1.49
C SER A 131 -0.58 19.77 0.67
N VAL A 132 -0.79 18.48 0.39
CA VAL A 132 -1.93 17.97 -0.38
C VAL A 132 -3.16 17.81 0.51
N ASP A 133 -2.99 17.52 1.79
CA ASP A 133 -4.08 17.36 2.72
C ASP A 133 -4.29 18.65 3.54
N GLU A 134 -5.22 19.49 3.06
CA GLU A 134 -5.54 20.77 3.71
C GLU A 134 -6.29 20.62 5.03
N GLN A 135 -6.65 19.42 5.44
CA GLN A 135 -7.54 19.22 6.58
C GLN A 135 -6.84 19.04 7.92
N GLY A 136 -5.54 19.13 7.96
CA GLY A 136 -4.78 19.12 9.20
C GLY A 136 -4.68 17.78 9.92
N VAL A 137 -5.34 16.75 9.44
CA VAL A 137 -5.30 15.41 10.03
C VAL A 137 -3.89 14.82 9.96
N LEU A 138 -3.12 15.23 8.96
CA LEU A 138 -1.76 14.74 8.77
C LEU A 138 -0.72 15.41 9.66
N LEU A 139 -1.03 16.50 10.36
CA LEU A 139 -0.08 17.12 11.28
C LEU A 139 0.34 16.14 12.38
N SER A 140 -0.59 15.39 12.96
CA SER A 140 -0.26 14.39 13.97
C SER A 140 0.55 13.24 13.37
N THR A 141 0.22 12.82 12.15
CA THR A 141 0.95 11.79 11.42
C THR A 141 2.37 12.23 11.11
N ARG A 142 2.54 13.47 10.66
CA ARG A 142 3.85 14.06 10.42
C ARG A 142 4.68 14.08 11.70
N SER A 143 4.11 14.52 12.82
CA SER A 143 4.79 14.54 14.11
C SER A 143 5.24 13.15 14.53
N LEU A 144 4.40 12.14 14.37
CA LEU A 144 4.73 10.75 14.65
C LEU A 144 5.86 10.25 13.75
N LEU A 145 5.77 10.53 12.44
CA LEU A 145 6.78 10.13 11.47
C LEU A 145 8.14 10.78 11.79
N VAL A 146 8.15 12.09 11.98
CA VAL A 146 9.39 12.84 12.31
C VAL A 146 9.95 12.36 13.63
N GLY A 147 9.12 12.14 14.63
CA GLY A 147 9.54 11.59 15.91
C GLY A 147 10.20 10.22 15.79
N CYS A 148 9.63 9.34 14.98
CA CYS A 148 10.22 8.04 14.68
C CYS A 148 11.55 8.15 13.93
N LEU A 149 11.64 9.02 12.94
CA LEU A 149 12.85 9.23 12.15
C LEU A 149 14.00 9.75 13.02
N LYS A 150 13.71 10.66 13.94
CA LYS A 150 14.72 11.24 14.85
C LYS A 150 15.23 10.26 15.91
N ARG A 151 14.47 9.22 16.21
CA ARG A 151 14.87 8.17 17.16
C ARG A 151 15.74 7.09 16.53
N SER A 152 15.81 7.07 15.23
CA SER A 152 16.65 6.14 14.48
C SER A 152 18.02 6.73 14.22
#